data_b4bc3e2cdd4f54426db32fd604f6e574
#
_entry.id   b4bc3e2cdd4f54426db32fd604f6e574
#
_cell.length_a   1.000
_cell.length_b   1.000
_cell.length_c   1.000
_cell.angle_alpha   90.00
_cell.angle_beta   90.00
_cell.angle_gamma   90.00
#
_symmetry.space_group_name_H-M   'P 1'
#
loop_
_entity.id
_entity.type
_entity.pdbx_description
1 polymer ?
#
loop_
_entity_poly.entity_id
_entity_poly.type
_entity_poly.pdbx_seq_one_letter_code
_entity_poly.pdbx_strand_id
1 'polypeptide(L)'
;MVLAMENAGQLIEDEELREQIKGSGIGTSATRAEIIQKLVRIGYLNLNKKTQILTPENLGEMVFEVVYMTVPALLNPKMTANWEKGLDGITRGTVDFWEYRGKLESFIRKETEKMIEQNLRSEIADRISSFAGKNARGAAARRKIGVKCPVCGG
;
A
#
# COMPACT_ATOMS: atom_id res chain seq x y z
N MET A 1 6.23 2.16 -15.17
CA MET A 1 5.73 1.59 -13.90
C MET A 1 5.60 0.07 -13.93
N VAL A 2 5.00 -0.57 -14.94
CA VAL A 2 4.91 -2.05 -15.01
C VAL A 2 6.28 -2.72 -14.90
N LEU A 3 7.28 -2.26 -15.66
CA LEU A 3 8.67 -2.75 -15.54
C LEU A 3 9.29 -2.51 -14.16
N ALA A 4 8.98 -1.39 -13.50
CA ALA A 4 9.44 -1.13 -12.14
C ALA A 4 8.81 -2.09 -11.11
N MET A 5 7.54 -2.45 -11.30
CA MET A 5 6.87 -3.48 -10.48
C MET A 5 7.48 -4.86 -10.72
N GLU A 6 7.80 -5.18 -11.97
CA GLU A 6 8.46 -6.43 -12.34
C GLU A 6 9.86 -6.56 -11.72
N ASN A 7 10.60 -5.46 -11.73
CA ASN A 7 11.97 -5.39 -11.25
C ASN A 7 12.07 -4.83 -9.80
N ALA A 8 10.99 -4.88 -9.02
CA ALA A 8 10.95 -4.33 -7.66
C ALA A 8 12.02 -4.94 -6.73
N GLY A 9 12.47 -6.16 -7.02
CA GLY A 9 13.57 -6.81 -6.31
C GLY A 9 14.91 -6.08 -6.39
N GLN A 10 15.13 -5.25 -7.41
CA GLN A 10 16.39 -4.48 -7.54
C GLN A 10 16.62 -3.48 -6.39
N LEU A 11 15.56 -3.09 -5.69
CA LEU A 11 15.63 -2.21 -4.52
C LEU A 11 15.97 -2.94 -3.22
N ILE A 12 16.12 -4.27 -3.28
CA ILE A 12 16.41 -5.11 -2.11
C ILE A 12 17.91 -5.40 -2.10
N GLU A 13 18.58 -5.02 -1.01
CA GLU A 13 20.02 -5.27 -0.82
C GLU A 13 20.34 -6.74 -0.55
N ASP A 14 19.45 -7.44 0.15
CA ASP A 14 19.56 -8.85 0.47
C ASP A 14 19.39 -9.70 -0.80
N GLU A 15 20.43 -10.45 -1.14
CA GLU A 15 20.51 -11.18 -2.42
C GLU A 15 19.52 -12.36 -2.47
N GLU A 16 19.30 -13.06 -1.36
CA GLU A 16 18.34 -14.17 -1.28
C GLU A 16 16.91 -13.66 -1.47
N LEU A 17 16.55 -12.57 -0.80
CA LEU A 17 15.24 -11.94 -0.94
C LEU A 17 15.06 -11.29 -2.31
N ARG A 18 16.12 -10.76 -2.89
CA ARG A 18 16.13 -10.22 -4.25
C ARG A 18 15.83 -11.29 -5.28
N GLU A 19 16.49 -12.45 -5.20
CA GLU A 19 16.24 -13.57 -6.09
C GLU A 19 14.81 -14.11 -5.94
N GLN A 20 14.26 -14.13 -4.72
CA GLN A 20 12.89 -14.55 -4.47
C GLN A 20 11.85 -13.66 -5.20
N ILE A 21 12.06 -12.34 -5.22
CA ILE A 21 11.17 -11.39 -5.93
C ILE A 21 11.51 -11.26 -7.41
N LYS A 22 12.74 -11.57 -7.84
CA LYS A 22 13.19 -11.41 -9.22
C LYS A 22 12.33 -12.14 -10.24
N GLY A 23 11.75 -13.27 -9.85
CA GLY A 23 10.84 -14.05 -10.70
C GLY A 23 9.37 -13.61 -10.65
N SER A 24 8.93 -12.93 -9.58
CA SER A 24 7.52 -12.56 -9.38
C SER A 24 7.27 -11.06 -9.37
N GLY A 25 8.21 -10.25 -8.88
CA GLY A 25 8.02 -8.79 -8.73
C GLY A 25 6.84 -8.43 -7.81
N ILE A 26 6.33 -7.22 -7.95
CA ILE A 26 5.07 -6.79 -7.30
C ILE A 26 3.91 -7.10 -8.24
N GLY A 27 3.01 -7.97 -7.81
CA GLY A 27 1.91 -8.48 -8.61
C GLY A 27 2.38 -9.39 -9.75
N THR A 28 1.45 -10.05 -10.40
CA THR A 28 1.70 -10.89 -11.58
C THR A 28 1.64 -10.07 -12.86
N SER A 29 2.16 -10.60 -13.97
CA SER A 29 2.06 -9.94 -15.29
C SER A 29 0.60 -9.64 -15.66
N ALA A 30 -0.34 -10.52 -15.30
CA ALA A 30 -1.77 -10.34 -15.54
C ALA A 30 -2.40 -9.22 -14.70
N THR A 31 -1.94 -9.03 -13.45
CA THR A 31 -2.59 -8.11 -12.49
C THR A 31 -1.97 -6.72 -12.45
N ARG A 32 -0.72 -6.53 -12.87
CA ARG A 32 -0.01 -5.23 -12.78
C ARG A 32 -0.74 -4.09 -13.48
N ALA A 33 -1.20 -4.34 -14.71
CA ALA A 33 -1.92 -3.32 -15.48
C ALA A 33 -3.26 -2.94 -14.80
N GLU A 34 -3.98 -3.93 -14.29
CA GLU A 34 -5.24 -3.72 -13.57
C GLU A 34 -5.04 -2.94 -12.27
N ILE A 35 -3.99 -3.24 -11.50
CA ILE A 35 -3.62 -2.50 -10.29
C ILE A 35 -3.40 -1.03 -10.62
N ILE A 36 -2.60 -0.71 -11.65
CA ILE A 36 -2.35 0.67 -12.06
C ILE A 36 -3.65 1.36 -12.48
N GLN A 37 -4.47 0.71 -13.30
CA GLN A 37 -5.77 1.25 -13.72
C GLN A 37 -6.70 1.50 -12.52
N LYS A 38 -6.69 0.60 -11.55
CA LYS A 38 -7.45 0.76 -10.30
C LYS A 38 -6.98 1.99 -9.53
N LEU A 39 -5.67 2.18 -9.37
CA LEU A 39 -5.10 3.35 -8.68
C LEU A 39 -5.45 4.67 -9.38
N VAL A 40 -5.48 4.69 -10.71
CA VAL A 40 -5.95 5.84 -11.49
C VAL A 40 -7.45 6.06 -11.29
N ARG A 41 -8.25 5.00 -11.33
CA ARG A 41 -9.72 5.09 -11.19
C ARG A 41 -10.15 5.60 -9.82
N ILE A 42 -9.44 5.22 -8.74
CA ILE A 42 -9.74 5.68 -7.37
C ILE A 42 -9.09 7.03 -7.04
N GLY A 43 -8.34 7.63 -7.97
CA GLY A 43 -7.75 8.96 -7.82
C GLY A 43 -6.47 9.00 -6.97
N TYR A 44 -5.74 7.89 -6.88
CA TYR A 44 -4.42 7.86 -6.24
C TYR A 44 -3.31 8.27 -7.22
N LEU A 45 -3.50 7.94 -8.50
CA LEU A 45 -2.60 8.30 -9.58
C LEU A 45 -3.36 9.03 -10.68
N ASN A 46 -2.69 9.96 -11.35
CA ASN A 46 -3.12 10.57 -12.60
C ASN A 46 -2.32 9.99 -13.77
N LEU A 47 -3.01 9.63 -14.83
CA LEU A 47 -2.38 9.23 -16.09
C LEU A 47 -2.61 10.30 -17.16
N ASN A 48 -1.54 10.96 -17.57
CA ASN A 48 -1.60 11.84 -18.73
C ASN A 48 -1.69 11.01 -20.01
N LYS A 49 -2.85 11.02 -20.65
CA LYS A 49 -3.14 10.20 -21.85
C LYS A 49 -2.26 10.55 -23.06
N LYS A 50 -1.75 11.79 -23.16
CA LYS A 50 -0.88 12.21 -24.27
C LYS A 50 0.56 11.76 -24.08
N THR A 51 1.11 11.97 -22.88
CA THR A 51 2.51 11.67 -22.58
C THR A 51 2.72 10.28 -21.97
N GLN A 52 1.63 9.60 -21.57
CA GLN A 52 1.65 8.32 -20.84
C GLN A 52 2.44 8.38 -19.51
N ILE A 53 2.55 9.58 -18.93
CA ILE A 53 3.22 9.81 -17.66
C ILE A 53 2.20 9.61 -16.53
N LEU A 54 2.58 8.80 -15.55
CA LEU A 54 1.87 8.63 -14.29
C LEU A 54 2.46 9.58 -13.24
N THR A 55 1.59 10.32 -12.56
CA THR A 55 1.94 11.19 -11.43
C THR A 55 1.07 10.84 -10.24
N PRO A 56 1.57 10.97 -8.99
CA PRO A 56 0.70 10.85 -7.82
C PRO A 56 -0.34 11.97 -7.82
N GLU A 57 -1.53 11.66 -7.33
CA GLU A 57 -2.57 12.63 -6.98
C GLU A 57 -2.51 12.90 -5.48
N ASN A 58 -3.01 14.05 -5.05
CA ASN A 58 -2.99 14.43 -3.64
C ASN A 58 -3.58 13.35 -2.72
N LEU A 59 -4.64 12.67 -3.16
CA LEU A 59 -5.23 11.59 -2.38
C LEU A 59 -4.25 10.41 -2.23
N GLY A 60 -3.50 10.10 -3.28
CA GLY A 60 -2.46 9.07 -3.23
C GLY A 60 -1.31 9.45 -2.31
N GLU A 61 -0.86 10.72 -2.38
CA GLU A 61 0.18 11.24 -1.48
C GLU A 61 -0.28 11.22 -0.02
N MET A 62 -1.53 11.64 0.25
CA MET A 62 -2.11 11.58 1.60
C MET A 62 -2.15 10.16 2.15
N VAL A 63 -2.58 9.19 1.36
CA VAL A 63 -2.61 7.77 1.77
C VAL A 63 -1.20 7.26 2.04
N PHE A 64 -0.24 7.59 1.17
CA PHE A 64 1.16 7.24 1.38
C PHE A 64 1.69 7.79 2.71
N GLU A 65 1.48 9.08 3.00
CA GLU A 65 1.91 9.72 4.24
C GLU A 65 1.28 9.06 5.48
N VAL A 66 -0.02 8.77 5.43
CA VAL A 66 -0.69 8.07 6.55
C VAL A 66 -0.05 6.70 6.80
N VAL A 67 0.18 5.91 5.75
CA VAL A 67 0.81 4.59 5.88
C VAL A 67 2.24 4.73 6.38
N TYR A 68 2.99 5.72 5.87
CA TYR A 68 4.37 5.98 6.29
C TYR A 68 4.47 6.33 7.79
N MET A 69 3.52 7.11 8.30
CA MET A 69 3.48 7.50 9.72
C MET A 69 2.97 6.39 10.63
N THR A 70 2.05 5.54 10.15
CA THR A 70 1.38 4.54 11.00
C THR A 70 2.00 3.15 10.91
N VAL A 71 2.21 2.64 9.70
CA VAL A 71 2.72 1.28 9.45
C VAL A 71 3.76 1.29 8.33
N PRO A 72 4.92 1.95 8.54
CA PRO A 72 5.97 2.06 7.51
C PRO A 72 6.47 0.70 7.00
N ALA A 73 6.31 -0.36 7.79
CA ALA A 73 6.64 -1.71 7.39
C ALA A 73 5.93 -2.16 6.09
N LEU A 74 4.70 -1.68 5.85
CA LEU A 74 3.95 -1.99 4.61
C LEU A 74 4.59 -1.38 3.35
N LEU A 75 5.43 -0.37 3.50
CA LEU A 75 6.16 0.27 2.40
C LEU A 75 7.53 -0.38 2.14
N ASN A 76 7.91 -1.38 2.95
CA ASN A 76 9.20 -2.04 2.85
C ASN A 76 9.11 -3.27 1.91
N PRO A 77 9.80 -3.25 0.76
CA PRO A 77 9.78 -4.36 -0.18
C PRO A 77 10.35 -5.67 0.41
N LYS A 78 11.28 -5.59 1.38
CA LYS A 78 11.80 -6.78 2.08
C LYS A 78 10.71 -7.52 2.85
N MET A 79 9.77 -6.77 3.44
CA MET A 79 8.66 -7.40 4.15
C MET A 79 7.77 -8.18 3.19
N THR A 80 7.41 -7.59 2.06
CA THR A 80 6.63 -8.27 1.02
C THR A 80 7.36 -9.53 0.54
N ALA A 81 8.66 -9.45 0.27
CA ALA A 81 9.47 -10.58 -0.14
C ALA A 81 9.45 -11.73 0.89
N ASN A 82 9.56 -11.40 2.18
CA ASN A 82 9.51 -12.40 3.25
C ASN A 82 8.14 -13.10 3.32
N TRP A 83 7.04 -12.36 3.14
CA TRP A 83 5.71 -12.97 3.11
C TRP A 83 5.52 -13.86 1.89
N GLU A 84 5.98 -13.43 0.71
CA GLU A 84 5.93 -14.24 -0.52
C GLU A 84 6.78 -15.51 -0.38
N LYS A 85 7.99 -15.42 0.20
CA LYS A 85 8.84 -16.58 0.49
C LYS A 85 8.13 -17.58 1.43
N GLY A 86 7.42 -17.08 2.43
CA GLY A 86 6.63 -17.91 3.33
C GLY A 86 5.49 -18.63 2.62
N LEU A 87 4.75 -17.95 1.72
CA LEU A 87 3.69 -18.55 0.92
C LEU A 87 4.23 -19.62 -0.04
N ASP A 88 5.35 -19.36 -0.70
CA ASP A 88 6.04 -20.35 -1.55
C ASP A 88 6.49 -21.56 -0.72
N GLY A 89 7.01 -21.33 0.48
CA GLY A 89 7.38 -22.37 1.43
C GLY A 89 6.20 -23.27 1.82
N ILE A 90 5.01 -22.71 2.03
CA ILE A 90 3.78 -23.48 2.27
C ILE A 90 3.45 -24.36 1.07
N THR A 91 3.53 -23.79 -0.13
CA THR A 91 3.24 -24.52 -1.38
C THR A 91 4.18 -25.69 -1.59
N ARG A 92 5.45 -25.55 -1.19
CA ARG A 92 6.47 -26.61 -1.24
C ARG A 92 6.45 -27.56 -0.05
N GLY A 93 5.64 -27.31 0.96
CA GLY A 93 5.58 -28.11 2.18
C GLY A 93 6.77 -27.91 3.12
N THR A 94 7.57 -26.85 2.97
CA THR A 94 8.73 -26.52 3.81
C THR A 94 8.40 -25.59 4.96
N VAL A 95 7.24 -24.93 4.91
CA VAL A 95 6.71 -24.05 5.96
C VAL A 95 5.32 -24.53 6.35
N ASP A 96 5.09 -24.66 7.66
CA ASP A 96 3.77 -25.01 8.19
C ASP A 96 2.79 -23.85 8.05
N PHE A 97 1.59 -24.15 7.59
CA PHE A 97 0.53 -23.15 7.37
C PHE A 97 0.13 -22.43 8.67
N TRP A 98 0.01 -23.16 9.77
CA TRP A 98 -0.44 -22.59 11.04
C TRP A 98 0.63 -21.72 11.68
N GLU A 99 1.90 -22.10 11.53
CA GLU A 99 3.03 -21.28 11.95
C GLU A 99 3.09 -19.96 11.17
N TYR A 100 2.94 -20.03 9.84
CA TYR A 100 2.91 -18.85 8.98
C TYR A 100 1.74 -17.92 9.32
N ARG A 101 0.54 -18.48 9.48
CA ARG A 101 -0.66 -17.74 9.88
C ARG A 101 -0.47 -17.07 11.23
N GLY A 102 0.08 -17.75 12.22
CA GLY A 102 0.36 -17.20 13.54
C GLY A 102 1.34 -16.02 13.49
N LYS A 103 2.37 -16.09 12.65
CA LYS A 103 3.29 -14.96 12.39
C LYS A 103 2.57 -13.76 11.78
N LEU A 104 1.70 -13.98 10.79
CA LEU A 104 0.92 -12.92 10.15
C LEU A 104 -0.07 -12.27 11.13
N GLU A 105 -0.80 -13.05 11.91
CA GLU A 105 -1.73 -12.55 12.92
C GLU A 105 -0.99 -11.74 14.00
N SER A 106 0.16 -12.22 14.46
CA SER A 106 1.00 -11.52 15.43
C SER A 106 1.54 -10.19 14.88
N PHE A 107 1.95 -10.15 13.61
CA PHE A 107 2.36 -8.93 12.92
C PHE A 107 1.22 -7.92 12.88
N ILE A 108 0.03 -8.33 12.41
CA ILE A 108 -1.14 -7.45 12.32
C ILE A 108 -1.51 -6.90 13.69
N ARG A 109 -1.56 -7.74 14.72
CA ARG A 109 -1.87 -7.35 16.10
C ARG A 109 -0.87 -6.30 16.60
N LYS A 110 0.42 -6.60 16.50
CA LYS A 110 1.50 -5.72 16.97
C LYS A 110 1.47 -4.35 16.29
N GLU A 111 1.30 -4.30 14.96
CA GLU A 111 1.26 -3.02 14.24
C GLU A 111 -0.03 -2.24 14.56
N THR A 112 -1.15 -2.93 14.80
CA THR A 112 -2.41 -2.30 15.20
C THR A 112 -2.30 -1.71 16.62
N GLU A 113 -1.77 -2.45 17.59
CA GLU A 113 -1.53 -1.99 18.96
C GLU A 113 -0.62 -0.76 18.96
N LYS A 114 0.51 -0.84 18.25
CA LYS A 114 1.45 0.27 18.10
C LYS A 114 0.78 1.53 17.51
N MET A 115 -0.06 1.37 16.50
CA MET A 115 -0.77 2.48 15.88
C MET A 115 -1.77 3.13 16.83
N ILE A 116 -2.44 2.34 17.68
CA ILE A 116 -3.37 2.85 18.70
C ILE A 116 -2.61 3.60 19.79
N GLU A 117 -1.49 3.05 20.28
CA GLU A 117 -0.67 3.63 21.34
C GLU A 117 -0.02 4.96 20.93
N GLN A 118 0.43 5.08 19.70
CA GLN A 118 1.11 6.29 19.19
C GLN A 118 0.21 7.51 19.11
N ASN A 119 -1.11 7.36 19.03
CA ASN A 119 -2.10 8.44 18.95
C ASN A 119 -1.72 9.57 17.97
N LEU A 120 -1.30 9.21 16.78
CA LEU A 120 -0.80 10.15 15.74
C LEU A 120 -1.89 11.01 15.09
N ARG A 121 -3.08 11.08 15.67
CA ARG A 121 -4.24 11.73 15.05
C ARG A 121 -4.00 13.21 14.71
N SER A 122 -3.39 13.95 15.62
CA SER A 122 -3.05 15.38 15.40
C SER A 122 -1.99 15.55 14.32
N GLU A 123 -0.91 14.78 14.40
CA GLU A 123 0.20 14.86 13.45
C GLU A 123 -0.25 14.49 12.03
N ILE A 124 -1.07 13.43 11.90
CA ILE A 124 -1.68 13.05 10.63
C ILE A 124 -2.59 14.15 10.10
N ALA A 125 -3.42 14.78 10.95
CA ALA A 125 -4.30 15.86 10.55
C ALA A 125 -3.51 17.07 10.02
N ASP A 126 -2.44 17.46 10.72
CA ASP A 126 -1.55 18.55 10.30
C ASP A 126 -0.85 18.23 8.97
N ARG A 127 -0.36 17.01 8.83
CA ARG A 127 0.29 16.56 7.60
C ARG A 127 -0.67 16.57 6.43
N ILE A 128 -1.89 16.04 6.61
CA ILE A 128 -2.94 16.01 5.58
C ILE A 128 -3.40 17.42 5.21
N SER A 129 -3.51 18.33 6.17
CA SER A 129 -3.93 19.71 5.90
C SER A 129 -2.99 20.42 4.93
N SER A 130 -1.70 20.08 4.94
CA SER A 130 -0.71 20.64 4.01
C SER A 130 -0.99 20.28 2.53
N PHE A 131 -1.69 19.16 2.28
CA PHE A 131 -2.09 18.75 0.93
C PHE A 131 -3.41 19.40 0.49
N ALA A 132 -4.31 19.74 1.42
CA ALA A 132 -5.59 20.36 1.13
C ALA A 132 -5.46 21.74 0.48
N GLY A 133 -4.41 22.50 0.82
CA GLY A 133 -4.11 23.82 0.24
C GLY A 133 -3.68 23.79 -1.24
N LYS A 134 -3.24 22.64 -1.75
CA LYS A 134 -2.76 22.50 -3.13
C LYS A 134 -3.88 22.27 -4.15
N ASN A 135 -5.11 21.96 -3.74
CA ASN A 135 -6.22 21.55 -4.60
C ASN A 135 -7.52 22.32 -4.44
N ALA A 136 -7.49 23.65 -4.30
CA ALA A 136 -8.72 24.47 -4.39
C ALA A 136 -9.39 24.46 -5.78
N ARG A 137 -8.86 23.74 -6.78
CA ARG A 137 -9.35 23.70 -8.17
C ARG A 137 -9.99 22.39 -8.62
N GLY A 138 -10.16 21.40 -7.75
CA GLY A 138 -10.63 20.06 -8.13
C GLY A 138 -11.54 19.36 -7.12
N ALA A 139 -12.28 20.11 -6.29
CA ALA A 139 -13.30 19.51 -5.42
C ALA A 139 -14.46 19.01 -6.31
N ALA A 140 -14.25 17.88 -6.98
CA ALA A 140 -15.35 17.09 -7.49
C ALA A 140 -16.27 16.78 -6.32
N ALA A 141 -17.55 17.14 -6.47
CA ALA A 141 -18.60 17.02 -5.48
C ALA A 141 -18.45 15.73 -4.68
N ARG A 142 -18.19 15.84 -3.37
CA ARG A 142 -18.25 14.72 -2.43
C ARG A 142 -19.61 14.06 -2.65
N ARG A 143 -19.62 12.87 -3.22
CA ARG A 143 -20.81 12.03 -3.23
C ARG A 143 -21.17 11.80 -1.77
N LYS A 144 -22.22 12.45 -1.31
CA LYS A 144 -22.81 12.15 0.01
C LYS A 144 -23.17 10.67 -0.03
N ILE A 145 -22.47 9.87 0.73
CA ILE A 145 -22.89 8.49 0.99
C ILE A 145 -24.15 8.64 1.80
N GLY A 146 -25.32 8.34 1.18
CA GLY A 146 -26.64 8.51 1.79
C GLY A 146 -26.95 7.52 2.91
N VAL A 147 -25.94 6.87 3.49
CA VAL A 147 -26.08 5.92 4.59
C VAL A 147 -25.47 6.55 5.84
N LYS A 148 -26.29 6.77 6.84
CA LYS A 148 -25.84 7.23 8.16
C LYS A 148 -25.01 6.15 8.84
N CYS A 149 -23.92 6.56 9.51
CA CYS A 149 -23.13 5.63 10.30
C CYS A 149 -24.01 4.99 11.40
N PRO A 150 -24.10 3.64 11.50
CA PRO A 150 -24.93 2.99 12.51
C PRO A 150 -24.43 3.19 13.95
N VAL A 151 -23.19 3.67 14.12
CA VAL A 151 -22.58 3.88 15.45
C VAL A 151 -22.70 5.33 15.92
N CYS A 152 -22.51 6.32 15.05
CA CYS A 152 -22.51 7.73 15.43
C CYS A 152 -23.61 8.59 14.76
N GLY A 153 -24.38 8.03 13.85
CA GLY A 153 -25.53 8.69 13.20
C GLY A 153 -25.19 9.81 12.21
N GLY A 154 -23.87 10.05 11.95
CA GLY A 154 -23.38 11.08 11.04
C GLY A 154 -23.06 10.59 9.64
#